data_0d7461074cdde06b329fb547744e06fd
#
_entry.id   0d7461074cdde06b329fb547744e06fd
#
_cell.length_a   1.000
_cell.length_b   1.000
_cell.length_c   1.000
_cell.angle_alpha   90.00
_cell.angle_beta   90.00
_cell.angle_gamma   90.00
#
_symmetry.space_group_name_H-M   'P 1'
#
loop_
_entity.id
_entity.type
_entity.pdbx_description
1 polymer ?
#
loop_
_entity_poly.entity_id
_entity_poly.type
_entity_poly.pdbx_seq_one_letter_code
_entity_poly.pdbx_strand_id
1 'polypeptide(L)' 'MQVIINGERHALSEGLSLADLLRQLQLNQRRIAIEVNREIVARELYAAHTLADGDEIEIVHFVGGG' A
#
# COMPACT_ATOMS: atom_id res chain seq x y z
N MET A 1 1.85 9.85 10.88
CA MET A 1 2.13 10.36 9.51
C MET A 1 0.87 10.34 8.68
N GLN A 2 0.83 11.13 7.65
CA GLN A 2 -0.30 11.14 6.72
C GLN A 2 0.14 10.63 5.37
N VAL A 3 -0.69 9.79 4.77
CA VAL A 3 -0.47 9.28 3.41
C VAL A 3 -1.75 9.47 2.62
N ILE A 4 -1.64 9.33 1.31
CA ILE A 4 -2.80 9.39 0.42
C ILE A 4 -2.96 8.02 -0.19
N ILE A 5 -4.11 7.38 0.03
CA ILE A 5 -4.40 6.05 -0.50
C ILE A 5 -5.57 6.18 -1.46
N ASN A 6 -5.32 5.89 -2.72
CA ASN A 6 -6.34 6.00 -3.77
C ASN A 6 -7.07 7.34 -3.70
N GLY A 7 -6.30 8.41 -3.51
CA GLY A 7 -6.83 9.77 -3.49
C GLY A 7 -7.38 10.24 -2.15
N GLU A 8 -7.38 9.39 -1.13
CA GLU A 8 -7.92 9.74 0.19
C GLU A 8 -6.82 9.83 1.22
N ARG A 9 -6.92 10.80 2.11
CA ARG A 9 -5.94 10.97 3.19
C ARG A 9 -6.20 9.97 4.31
N HIS A 10 -5.12 9.40 4.82
CA HIS A 10 -5.18 8.49 5.95
C HIS A 10 -4.07 8.85 6.93
N ALA A 11 -4.39 8.84 8.21
CA ALA A 11 -3.40 9.01 9.27
C ALA A 11 -2.92 7.61 9.68
N LEU A 12 -1.64 7.38 9.64
CA LEU A 12 -1.02 6.10 9.96
C LEU A 12 0.09 6.28 10.97
N SER A 13 0.38 5.21 11.70
CA SER A 13 1.51 5.21 12.63
C SER A 13 2.81 5.27 11.88
N GLU A 14 3.82 5.89 12.48
CA GLU A 14 5.16 5.90 11.92
C GLU A 14 5.72 4.48 11.85
N GLY A 15 6.55 4.23 10.87
CA GLY A 15 7.25 2.96 10.76
C GLY A 15 6.47 1.83 10.13
N LEU A 16 5.26 2.07 9.64
CA LEU A 16 4.49 1.04 8.98
C LEU A 16 5.10 0.67 7.63
N SER A 17 5.14 -0.63 7.34
CA SER A 17 5.48 -1.10 6.01
C SER A 17 4.22 -1.23 5.16
N LEU A 18 4.40 -1.44 3.85
CA LEU A 18 3.27 -1.73 2.97
C LEU A 18 2.54 -2.99 3.43
N ALA A 19 3.28 -4.02 3.85
CA ALA A 19 2.66 -5.24 4.34
C ALA A 19 1.79 -4.97 5.57
N ASP A 20 2.27 -4.11 6.48
CA ASP A 20 1.49 -3.72 7.66
C ASP A 20 0.22 -3.00 7.26
N LEU A 21 0.32 -2.08 6.29
CA LEU A 21 -0.84 -1.35 5.80
C LEU A 21 -1.90 -2.29 5.24
N LEU A 22 -1.47 -3.25 4.41
CA LEU A 22 -2.40 -4.21 3.83
C LEU A 22 -3.11 -5.03 4.91
N ARG A 23 -2.40 -5.39 5.98
CA ARG A 23 -3.00 -6.09 7.09
C ARG A 23 -4.08 -5.23 7.77
N GLN A 24 -3.77 -3.95 8.00
CA GLN A 24 -4.74 -3.05 8.60
C GLN A 24 -5.99 -2.89 7.73
N LEU A 25 -5.81 -2.87 6.43
CA LEU A 25 -6.91 -2.73 5.47
C LEU A 25 -7.59 -4.06 5.18
N GLN A 26 -7.07 -5.16 5.72
CA GLN A 26 -7.59 -6.51 5.50
C GLN A 26 -7.60 -6.89 4.03
N LEU A 27 -6.53 -6.54 3.33
CA LEU A 27 -6.39 -6.82 1.92
C LEU A 27 -5.43 -7.97 1.69
N ASN A 28 -5.76 -8.82 0.71
CA ASN A 28 -4.91 -9.94 0.34
C ASN A 28 -3.88 -9.45 -0.67
N GLN A 29 -2.60 -9.48 -0.29
CA GLN A 29 -1.54 -8.96 -1.16
C GLN A 29 -1.40 -9.72 -2.48
N ARG A 30 -1.98 -10.92 -2.59
CA ARG A 30 -1.93 -11.69 -3.83
C ARG A 30 -2.96 -11.21 -4.86
N ARG A 31 -3.89 -10.38 -4.44
CA ARG A 31 -4.98 -9.93 -5.31
C ARG A 31 -4.90 -8.45 -5.64
N ILE A 32 -3.77 -7.84 -5.35
CA ILE A 32 -3.61 -6.41 -5.56
C ILE A 32 -2.25 -6.12 -6.19
N ALA A 33 -2.15 -4.93 -6.76
CA ALA A 33 -0.88 -4.33 -7.14
C ALA A 33 -0.80 -2.98 -6.46
N ILE A 34 0.40 -2.56 -6.08
CA ILE A 34 0.61 -1.31 -5.37
C ILE A 34 1.64 -0.45 -6.10
N GLU A 35 1.30 0.83 -6.23
CA GLU A 35 2.26 1.86 -6.61
C GLU A 35 2.45 2.79 -5.43
N VAL A 36 3.68 3.19 -5.19
CA VAL A 36 4.00 4.23 -4.22
C VAL A 36 4.70 5.34 -4.97
N ASN A 37 4.11 6.54 -4.92
CA ASN A 37 4.66 7.70 -5.63
C ASN A 37 4.88 7.39 -7.11
N ARG A 38 3.91 6.69 -7.71
CA ARG A 38 3.85 6.35 -9.14
C ARG A 38 4.85 5.28 -9.57
N GLU A 39 5.44 4.58 -8.60
CA GLU A 39 6.34 3.48 -8.92
C GLU A 39 5.77 2.18 -8.39
N ILE A 40 5.74 1.17 -9.23
CA ILE A 40 5.23 -0.15 -8.84
C ILE A 40 6.21 -0.77 -7.84
N VAL A 41 5.65 -1.29 -6.75
CA VAL A 41 6.45 -2.00 -5.74
C VAL A 41 6.19 -3.49 -5.91
N ALA A 42 7.27 -4.26 -6.04
CA ALA A 42 7.15 -5.70 -6.16
C ALA A 42 6.60 -6.29 -4.85
N ARG A 43 5.77 -7.31 -4.98
CA ARG A 43 5.13 -7.94 -3.80
C ARG A 43 6.16 -8.39 -2.77
N GLU A 44 7.27 -8.91 -3.24
CA GLU A 44 8.33 -9.41 -2.36
C GLU A 44 8.93 -8.31 -1.49
N LEU A 45 8.73 -7.04 -1.85
CA LEU A 45 9.29 -5.92 -1.12
C LEU A 45 8.29 -5.26 -0.17
N TYR A 46 7.05 -5.72 -0.11
CA TYR A 46 6.03 -5.06 0.70
C TYR A 46 6.42 -5.00 2.18
N ALA A 47 6.97 -6.08 2.70
CA ALA A 47 7.35 -6.12 4.12
C ALA A 47 8.56 -5.22 4.42
N ALA A 48 9.40 -4.97 3.44
CA ALA A 48 10.59 -4.15 3.61
C ALA A 48 10.38 -2.69 3.23
N HIS A 49 9.27 -2.37 2.57
CA HIS A 49 9.00 -1.01 2.11
C HIS A 49 8.31 -0.21 3.22
N THR A 50 9.07 0.64 3.90
CA THR A 50 8.55 1.48 4.97
C THR A 50 7.91 2.73 4.36
N LEU A 51 6.71 3.05 4.81
CA LEU A 51 5.99 4.22 4.33
C LEU A 51 6.55 5.50 4.96
N ALA A 52 6.46 6.58 4.22
CA ALA A 52 6.90 7.90 4.67
C ALA A 52 5.74 8.88 4.61
N ASP A 53 5.81 9.90 5.44
CA ASP A 53 4.81 10.96 5.45
C ASP A 53 4.69 11.56 4.05
N GLY A 54 3.47 11.73 3.59
CA GLY A 54 3.21 12.30 2.27
C GLY A 54 3.21 11.30 1.12
N ASP A 55 3.48 10.02 1.39
CA ASP A 55 3.46 9.03 0.31
C ASP A 55 2.08 8.94 -0.34
N GLU A 56 2.09 8.83 -1.66
CA GLU A 56 0.87 8.58 -2.45
C GLU A 56 0.86 7.12 -2.84
N ILE A 57 -0.14 6.42 -2.37
CA ILE A 57 -0.25 4.97 -2.54
C ILE A 57 -1.47 4.68 -3.40
N GLU A 58 -1.27 3.91 -4.47
CA GLU A 58 -2.35 3.43 -5.31
C GLU A 58 -2.46 1.94 -5.14
N ILE A 59 -3.65 1.47 -4.78
CA ILE A 59 -3.90 0.04 -4.63
C ILE A 59 -4.94 -0.37 -5.65
N VAL A 60 -4.56 -1.29 -6.53
CA VAL A 60 -5.43 -1.78 -7.59
C VAL A 60 -5.76 -3.23 -7.30
N HIS A 61 -7.05 -3.55 -7.32
CA HIS A 61 -7.50 -4.92 -7.14
C HIS A 61 -7.59 -5.62 -8.47
N PHE A 62 -7.13 -6.85 -8.52
CA PHE A 62 -7.33 -7.68 -9.69
C PHE A 62 -8.76 -8.23 -9.68
N VAL A 63 -9.44 -8.04 -10.79
CA VAL A 63 -10.84 -8.45 -10.92
C VAL A 63 -10.93 -9.74 -11.70
N GLY A 64 -11.81 -10.60 -11.25
CA GLY A 64 -12.20 -11.77 -12.01
C GLY A 64 -11.18 -12.85 -12.06
N GLY A 65 -10.16 -12.79 -11.41
CA GLY A 65 -9.14 -13.79 -11.44
C GLY A 65 -9.68 -15.18 -11.63
N GLY A 66 -9.74 -15.64 -12.45
CA GLY A 66 -10.21 -17.00 -12.60
C GLY A 66 -9.13 -17.95 -12.21
#